data_7689a725859994c829e231ca1f1fe990
#
_entry.id   7689a725859994c829e231ca1f1fe990
#
_cell.length_a   1.000
_cell.length_b   1.000
_cell.length_c   1.000
_cell.angle_alpha   90.00
_cell.angle_beta   90.00
_cell.angle_gamma   90.00
#
_symmetry.space_group_name_H-M   'P 1'
#
loop_
_entity.id
_entity.type
_entity.pdbx_description
1 polymer ?
#
loop_
_entity_poly.entity_id
_entity_poly.type
_entity_poly.pdbx_seq_one_letter_code
_entity_poly.pdbx_strand_id
1 'polypeptide(L)'
;SAIQYSNGLWGQYVGKSLFGLTYRSGYRQEPADQLNTSLSIEQQLPFIQGLSIKGVINYDPYRVKKKKYLTPIPVYTLDASQTPYQYMEGFQGPEKPNLEQSFEESVSMTYQGMINYSRTFGKHTVTGLGVIEARERNVWNMSAKRLNYNINIDEINAGSSDPADISNGGTSWKERQVGYAFRLGYNYDNRYMAEVSGRYDGHYYFAPGKRFGFFPAFSLGWNLREESFMKDLIWMDKLKLRLSYGESGNLAGSSYQYM
;
A
#
# COMPACT_ATOMS: atom_id res chain seq x y z
N SER A 1 -15.37 -31.77 10.80
CA SER A 1 -15.10 -32.99 10.04
C SER A 1 -16.04 -33.09 8.85
N ALA A 2 -15.53 -33.43 7.67
CA ALA A 2 -16.37 -33.69 6.52
C ALA A 2 -17.12 -35.01 6.76
N ILE A 3 -18.43 -34.96 6.74
CA ILE A 3 -19.26 -36.16 6.86
C ILE A 3 -19.56 -36.61 5.44
N GLN A 4 -19.13 -37.83 5.07
CA GLN A 4 -19.54 -38.48 3.85
C GLN A 4 -20.35 -39.71 4.24
N TYR A 5 -21.53 -39.85 3.70
CA TYR A 5 -22.37 -41.04 3.90
C TYR A 5 -21.86 -42.24 3.10
N SER A 6 -22.27 -43.43 3.47
CA SER A 6 -21.83 -44.68 2.80
C SER A 6 -22.22 -44.76 1.32
N ASN A 7 -23.22 -44.01 0.90
CA ASN A 7 -23.63 -43.87 -0.50
C ASN A 7 -22.84 -42.79 -1.29
N GLY A 8 -21.81 -42.20 -0.65
CA GLY A 8 -20.96 -41.17 -1.29
C GLY A 8 -21.48 -39.75 -1.24
N LEU A 9 -22.68 -39.53 -0.70
CA LEU A 9 -23.23 -38.17 -0.51
C LEU A 9 -22.49 -37.43 0.58
N TRP A 10 -22.33 -36.11 0.43
CA TRP A 10 -21.68 -35.27 1.41
C TRP A 10 -22.69 -34.62 2.35
N GLY A 11 -22.56 -34.96 3.62
CA GLY A 11 -23.35 -34.36 4.70
C GLY A 11 -22.84 -32.98 5.11
N GLN A 12 -23.61 -32.37 5.99
CA GLN A 12 -23.27 -31.11 6.63
C GLN A 12 -23.10 -31.27 8.13
N TYR A 13 -22.19 -30.48 8.71
CA TYR A 13 -22.07 -30.30 10.14
C TYR A 13 -22.32 -28.83 10.48
N VAL A 14 -23.35 -28.57 11.33
CA VAL A 14 -23.78 -27.23 11.69
C VAL A 14 -24.03 -26.37 10.42
N GLY A 15 -24.74 -26.94 9.43
CA GLY A 15 -25.08 -26.24 8.18
C GLY A 15 -23.92 -26.01 7.20
N LYS A 16 -22.74 -26.67 7.40
CA LYS A 16 -21.57 -26.46 6.55
C LYS A 16 -20.92 -27.78 6.12
N SER A 17 -20.50 -27.86 4.88
CA SER A 17 -19.63 -28.90 4.34
C SER A 17 -18.25 -28.32 4.02
N LEU A 18 -17.22 -28.73 4.76
CA LEU A 18 -15.85 -28.28 4.50
C LEU A 18 -15.33 -28.76 3.14
N PHE A 19 -15.67 -29.99 2.75
CA PHE A 19 -15.34 -30.50 1.44
C PHE A 19 -15.96 -29.68 0.32
N GLY A 20 -17.27 -29.38 0.44
CA GLY A 20 -17.98 -28.55 -0.52
C GLY A 20 -17.38 -27.16 -0.62
N LEU A 21 -17.05 -26.52 0.49
CA LEU A 21 -16.39 -25.21 0.50
C LEU A 21 -15.03 -25.21 -0.20
N THR A 22 -14.26 -26.31 -0.04
CA THR A 22 -12.91 -26.37 -0.62
C THR A 22 -12.93 -26.73 -2.11
N TYR A 23 -13.82 -27.63 -2.53
CA TYR A 23 -13.74 -28.22 -3.88
C TYR A 23 -14.91 -27.88 -4.80
N ARG A 24 -16.02 -27.33 -4.28
CA ARG A 24 -17.25 -27.12 -5.04
C ARG A 24 -17.86 -25.73 -4.92
N SER A 25 -17.22 -24.81 -4.21
CA SER A 25 -17.74 -23.45 -3.98
C SER A 25 -17.57 -22.49 -5.16
N GLY A 26 -16.97 -22.95 -6.25
CA GLY A 26 -16.52 -22.10 -7.34
C GLY A 26 -15.07 -21.65 -7.17
N TYR A 27 -14.76 -20.42 -7.60
CA TYR A 27 -13.38 -19.91 -7.52
C TYR A 27 -13.33 -18.38 -7.33
N ARG A 28 -12.19 -17.90 -6.88
CA ARG A 28 -11.82 -16.48 -6.85
C ARG A 28 -10.41 -16.32 -7.43
N GLN A 29 -10.30 -15.44 -8.41
CA GLN A 29 -9.04 -15.09 -9.07
C GLN A 29 -8.81 -13.60 -8.93
N GLU A 30 -7.60 -13.19 -8.56
CA GLU A 30 -7.22 -11.80 -8.37
C GLU A 30 -5.81 -11.55 -8.94
N PRO A 31 -5.60 -11.72 -10.26
CA PRO A 31 -4.34 -11.35 -10.87
C PRO A 31 -4.13 -9.85 -10.75
N ALA A 32 -2.93 -9.47 -10.35
CA ALA A 32 -2.52 -8.09 -10.21
C ALA A 32 -1.19 -7.86 -10.95
N ASP A 33 -1.12 -6.74 -11.66
CA ASP A 33 0.07 -6.27 -12.36
C ASP A 33 0.55 -4.97 -11.71
N GLN A 34 1.84 -4.90 -11.40
CA GLN A 34 2.48 -3.69 -10.90
C GLN A 34 3.76 -3.41 -11.69
N LEU A 35 3.88 -2.19 -12.18
CA LEU A 35 5.11 -1.67 -12.77
C LEU A 35 5.63 -0.55 -11.88
N ASN A 36 6.93 -0.56 -11.58
CA ASN A 36 7.60 0.52 -10.89
C ASN A 36 8.65 1.10 -11.84
N THR A 37 8.48 2.35 -12.22
CA THR A 37 9.35 3.03 -13.19
C THR A 37 9.92 4.29 -12.57
N SER A 38 11.24 4.46 -12.68
CA SER A 38 11.94 5.66 -12.21
C SER A 38 12.87 6.18 -13.29
N LEU A 39 12.76 7.46 -13.60
CA LEU A 39 13.71 8.20 -14.41
C LEU A 39 14.33 9.28 -13.54
N SER A 40 15.67 9.32 -13.50
CA SER A 40 16.38 10.37 -12.79
C SER A 40 17.48 10.97 -13.63
N ILE A 41 17.65 12.29 -13.52
CA ILE A 41 18.73 13.05 -14.15
C ILE A 41 19.40 13.86 -13.05
N GLU A 42 20.71 13.76 -12.95
CA GLU A 42 21.52 14.53 -12.03
C GLU A 42 22.61 15.28 -12.78
N GLN A 43 22.75 16.57 -12.51
CA GLN A 43 23.75 17.45 -13.07
C GLN A 43 24.61 18.04 -11.97
N GLN A 44 25.92 17.77 -12.01
CA GLN A 44 26.91 18.49 -11.21
C GLN A 44 27.09 19.89 -11.80
N LEU A 45 27.14 20.90 -10.97
CA LEU A 45 27.29 22.29 -11.41
C LEU A 45 28.78 22.70 -11.24
N PRO A 46 29.59 22.74 -12.32
CA PRO A 46 31.05 22.91 -12.22
C PRO A 46 31.48 24.28 -11.70
N PHE A 47 30.60 25.30 -11.82
CA PHE A 47 30.87 26.65 -11.33
C PHE A 47 30.71 26.82 -9.81
N ILE A 48 30.06 25.87 -9.13
CA ILE A 48 29.97 25.79 -7.66
C ILE A 48 30.39 24.39 -7.23
N GLN A 49 31.62 24.27 -6.76
CA GLN A 49 32.15 22.99 -6.33
C GLN A 49 31.31 22.35 -5.22
N GLY A 50 30.88 21.13 -5.44
CA GLY A 50 30.07 20.37 -4.50
C GLY A 50 28.56 20.57 -4.64
N LEU A 51 28.09 21.33 -5.64
CA LEU A 51 26.68 21.56 -5.91
C LEU A 51 26.18 20.63 -7.04
N SER A 52 25.06 19.94 -6.81
CA SER A 52 24.32 19.19 -7.83
C SER A 52 22.82 19.48 -7.77
N ILE A 53 22.18 19.32 -8.92
CA ILE A 53 20.72 19.35 -9.07
C ILE A 53 20.28 18.01 -9.61
N LYS A 54 19.22 17.45 -9.03
CA LYS A 54 18.65 16.16 -9.44
C LYS A 54 17.14 16.28 -9.63
N GLY A 55 16.66 15.78 -10.75
CA GLY A 55 15.25 15.55 -11.03
C GLY A 55 14.92 14.07 -11.03
N VAL A 56 13.78 13.69 -10.46
CA VAL A 56 13.27 12.32 -10.47
C VAL A 56 11.80 12.33 -10.84
N ILE A 57 11.40 11.42 -11.71
CA ILE A 57 10.00 11.14 -12.05
C ILE A 57 9.78 9.65 -11.89
N ASN A 58 8.77 9.28 -11.08
CA ASN A 58 8.31 7.91 -10.95
C ASN A 58 6.91 7.78 -11.55
N TYR A 59 6.67 6.67 -12.24
CA TYR A 59 5.37 6.28 -12.78
C TYR A 59 5.10 4.83 -12.39
N ASP A 60 4.15 4.64 -11.47
CA ASP A 60 3.89 3.36 -10.82
C ASP A 60 2.41 2.97 -10.98
N PRO A 61 2.02 2.37 -12.14
CA PRO A 61 0.70 1.82 -12.33
C PRO A 61 0.56 0.48 -11.59
N TYR A 62 -0.59 0.30 -10.96
CA TYR A 62 -1.06 -0.94 -10.36
C TYR A 62 -2.44 -1.26 -10.91
N ARG A 63 -2.66 -2.50 -11.36
CA ARG A 63 -3.94 -2.97 -11.88
C ARG A 63 -4.28 -4.30 -11.26
N VAL A 64 -5.53 -4.48 -10.87
CA VAL A 64 -6.04 -5.75 -10.40
C VAL A 64 -7.36 -6.08 -11.08
N LYS A 65 -7.47 -7.32 -11.54
CA LYS A 65 -8.70 -7.91 -12.08
C LYS A 65 -9.19 -8.95 -11.08
N LYS A 66 -10.42 -8.81 -10.63
CA LYS A 66 -11.01 -9.80 -9.70
C LYS A 66 -12.16 -10.50 -10.41
N LYS A 67 -12.17 -11.83 -10.37
CA LYS A 67 -13.24 -12.66 -10.85
C LYS A 67 -13.63 -13.64 -9.75
N LYS A 68 -14.86 -13.56 -9.27
CA LYS A 68 -15.41 -14.40 -8.23
C LYS A 68 -16.66 -15.10 -8.78
N TYR A 69 -16.53 -16.38 -9.03
CA TYR A 69 -17.62 -17.24 -9.45
C TYR A 69 -17.97 -18.19 -8.32
N LEU A 70 -19.20 -18.09 -7.84
CA LEU A 70 -19.72 -18.94 -6.79
C LEU A 70 -20.74 -19.91 -7.36
N THR A 71 -20.66 -21.15 -6.91
CA THR A 71 -21.59 -22.22 -7.29
C THR A 71 -22.31 -22.77 -6.06
N PRO A 72 -23.55 -23.26 -6.22
CA PRO A 72 -24.23 -23.96 -5.12
C PRO A 72 -23.48 -25.21 -4.74
N ILE A 73 -23.42 -25.49 -3.43
CA ILE A 73 -22.79 -26.66 -2.89
C ILE A 73 -23.91 -27.57 -2.37
N PRO A 74 -24.23 -28.69 -3.06
CA PRO A 74 -25.23 -29.62 -2.57
C PRO A 74 -24.73 -30.29 -1.30
N VAL A 75 -25.57 -30.31 -0.28
CA VAL A 75 -25.35 -30.94 1.02
C VAL A 75 -26.58 -31.77 1.39
N TYR A 76 -26.37 -32.87 2.09
CA TYR A 76 -27.42 -33.81 2.38
C TYR A 76 -27.57 -33.98 3.89
N THR A 77 -28.83 -34.07 4.35
CA THR A 77 -29.18 -34.40 5.74
C THR A 77 -29.88 -35.76 5.76
N LEU A 78 -29.38 -36.67 6.59
CA LEU A 78 -29.99 -37.97 6.76
C LEU A 78 -31.31 -37.86 7.56
N ASP A 79 -32.40 -38.30 6.97
CA ASP A 79 -33.64 -38.57 7.70
C ASP A 79 -33.68 -40.05 8.11
N ALA A 80 -33.32 -40.29 9.37
CA ALA A 80 -33.30 -41.64 9.97
C ALA A 80 -34.71 -42.12 10.42
N SER A 81 -35.74 -41.31 10.32
CA SER A 81 -37.12 -41.70 10.67
C SER A 81 -37.78 -42.54 9.57
N GLN A 82 -37.21 -42.56 8.36
CA GLN A 82 -37.73 -43.27 7.20
C GLN A 82 -37.01 -44.62 7.02
N THR A 83 -37.74 -45.62 6.47
CA THR A 83 -37.18 -46.92 6.10
C THR A 83 -37.57 -47.23 4.64
N PRO A 84 -36.63 -47.30 3.68
CA PRO A 84 -35.18 -47.04 3.81
C PRO A 84 -34.87 -45.58 4.14
N TYR A 85 -33.71 -45.35 4.75
CA TYR A 85 -33.23 -44.00 5.08
C TYR A 85 -33.31 -43.05 3.88
N GLN A 86 -33.81 -41.85 4.11
CA GLN A 86 -33.87 -40.80 3.07
C GLN A 86 -32.81 -39.73 3.30
N TYR A 87 -32.36 -39.14 2.20
CA TYR A 87 -31.40 -38.06 2.24
C TYR A 87 -32.05 -36.80 1.65
N MET A 88 -32.27 -35.81 2.51
CA MET A 88 -32.83 -34.52 2.11
C MET A 88 -31.73 -33.66 1.56
N GLU A 89 -31.88 -33.23 0.31
CA GLU A 89 -30.94 -32.29 -0.33
C GLU A 89 -31.20 -30.87 0.14
N GLY A 90 -30.13 -30.16 0.40
CA GLY A 90 -30.07 -28.75 0.65
C GLY A 90 -28.85 -28.13 -0.03
N PHE A 91 -28.73 -26.81 0.04
CA PHE A 91 -27.61 -26.12 -0.56
C PHE A 91 -26.90 -25.26 0.47
N GLN A 92 -25.58 -25.24 0.37
CA GLN A 92 -24.73 -24.27 1.04
C GLN A 92 -24.22 -23.26 0.02
N GLY A 93 -24.20 -21.96 0.38
CA GLY A 93 -23.87 -20.88 -0.55
C GLY A 93 -25.10 -20.39 -1.32
N PRO A 94 -24.95 -19.87 -2.54
CA PRO A 94 -26.05 -19.43 -3.36
C PRO A 94 -26.86 -20.62 -3.90
N GLU A 95 -28.17 -20.47 -4.10
CA GLU A 95 -29.02 -21.50 -4.69
C GLU A 95 -28.71 -21.75 -6.17
N LYS A 96 -28.26 -20.73 -6.87
CA LYS A 96 -27.77 -20.76 -8.25
C LYS A 96 -26.42 -20.08 -8.36
N PRO A 97 -25.62 -20.42 -9.37
CA PRO A 97 -24.33 -19.76 -9.57
C PRO A 97 -24.47 -18.25 -9.70
N ASN A 98 -23.47 -17.53 -9.25
CA ASN A 98 -23.35 -16.09 -9.44
C ASN A 98 -21.91 -15.69 -9.78
N LEU A 99 -21.77 -14.60 -10.51
CA LEU A 99 -20.50 -14.07 -10.95
C LEU A 99 -20.39 -12.59 -10.58
N GLU A 100 -19.23 -12.26 -10.01
CA GLU A 100 -18.80 -10.88 -9.75
C GLU A 100 -17.44 -10.66 -10.41
N GLN A 101 -17.35 -9.62 -11.24
CA GLN A 101 -16.11 -9.18 -11.86
C GLN A 101 -15.84 -7.73 -11.49
N SER A 102 -14.61 -7.42 -11.14
CA SER A 102 -14.20 -6.03 -10.93
C SER A 102 -12.80 -5.77 -11.48
N PHE A 103 -12.60 -4.54 -11.87
CA PHE A 103 -11.34 -4.00 -12.32
C PHE A 103 -11.00 -2.76 -11.49
N GLU A 104 -9.78 -2.68 -11.01
CA GLU A 104 -9.24 -1.50 -10.33
C GLU A 104 -7.90 -1.13 -10.95
N GLU A 105 -7.74 0.13 -11.28
CA GLU A 105 -6.48 0.71 -11.70
C GLU A 105 -6.11 1.87 -10.77
N SER A 106 -4.85 1.87 -10.35
CA SER A 106 -4.26 2.94 -9.55
C SER A 106 -2.95 3.37 -10.21
N VAL A 107 -2.84 4.63 -10.58
CA VAL A 107 -1.61 5.20 -11.15
C VAL A 107 -1.06 6.22 -10.18
N SER A 108 0.14 5.93 -9.64
CA SER A 108 0.87 6.87 -8.80
C SER A 108 1.99 7.54 -9.61
N MET A 109 2.04 8.86 -9.53
CA MET A 109 3.12 9.66 -10.12
C MET A 109 3.82 10.46 -9.01
N THR A 110 5.14 10.39 -8.98
CA THR A 110 5.95 11.18 -8.05
C THR A 110 6.96 12.01 -8.84
N TYR A 111 6.99 13.29 -8.56
CA TYR A 111 7.94 14.25 -9.11
C TYR A 111 8.79 14.78 -7.98
N GLN A 112 10.12 14.72 -8.14
CA GLN A 112 11.05 15.27 -7.14
C GLN A 112 12.08 16.15 -7.83
N GLY A 113 12.30 17.33 -7.27
CA GLY A 113 13.42 18.20 -7.57
C GLY A 113 14.30 18.31 -6.33
N MET A 114 15.60 18.13 -6.50
CA MET A 114 16.56 18.16 -5.41
C MET A 114 17.72 19.07 -5.74
N ILE A 115 18.20 19.79 -4.74
CA ILE A 115 19.46 20.51 -4.76
C ILE A 115 20.35 19.97 -3.65
N ASN A 116 21.55 19.51 -4.00
CA ASN A 116 22.49 18.93 -3.04
C ASN A 116 23.77 19.77 -3.05
N TYR A 117 24.28 20.04 -1.87
CA TYR A 117 25.57 20.69 -1.68
C TYR A 117 26.41 19.90 -0.69
N SER A 118 27.66 19.62 -1.02
CA SER A 118 28.61 19.00 -0.10
C SER A 118 30.01 19.48 -0.40
N ARG A 119 30.64 20.13 0.59
CA ARG A 119 31.99 20.64 0.42
C ARG A 119 32.76 20.63 1.75
N THR A 120 34.05 20.30 1.65
CA THR A 120 34.98 20.36 2.77
C THR A 120 35.96 21.51 2.55
N PHE A 121 36.13 22.34 3.58
CA PHE A 121 37.05 23.46 3.66
C PHE A 121 38.01 23.23 4.84
N GLY A 122 39.16 22.65 4.57
CA GLY A 122 40.08 22.24 5.63
C GLY A 122 39.43 21.22 6.58
N LYS A 123 39.17 21.62 7.83
CA LYS A 123 38.51 20.78 8.83
C LYS A 123 36.97 20.91 8.86
N HIS A 124 36.41 21.75 8.02
CA HIS A 124 34.98 22.08 8.02
C HIS A 124 34.29 21.39 6.85
N THR A 125 33.34 20.52 7.10
CA THR A 125 32.47 19.95 6.06
C THR A 125 31.06 20.49 6.23
N VAL A 126 30.53 21.06 5.15
CA VAL A 126 29.16 21.57 5.08
C VAL A 126 28.38 20.73 4.07
N THR A 127 27.20 20.32 4.48
CA THR A 127 26.25 19.62 3.59
C THR A 127 24.91 20.33 3.59
N GLY A 128 24.26 20.36 2.45
CA GLY A 128 22.92 20.94 2.28
C GLY A 128 22.10 20.09 1.33
N LEU A 129 20.82 19.91 1.64
CA LEU A 129 19.85 19.26 0.78
C LEU A 129 18.57 20.08 0.81
N GLY A 130 18.04 20.42 -0.35
CA GLY A 130 16.70 20.94 -0.53
C GLY A 130 15.92 20.01 -1.44
N VAL A 131 14.67 19.72 -1.11
CA VAL A 131 13.79 18.82 -1.88
C VAL A 131 12.42 19.45 -2.03
N ILE A 132 11.89 19.44 -3.24
CA ILE A 132 10.48 19.60 -3.53
C ILE A 132 9.94 18.28 -4.08
N GLU A 133 8.83 17.80 -3.54
CA GLU A 133 8.18 16.57 -3.95
C GLU A 133 6.71 16.84 -4.19
N ALA A 134 6.18 16.36 -5.32
CA ALA A 134 4.75 16.35 -5.60
C ALA A 134 4.34 14.91 -5.95
N ARG A 135 3.27 14.43 -5.33
CA ARG A 135 2.68 13.11 -5.58
C ARG A 135 1.24 13.27 -6.01
N GLU A 136 0.87 12.53 -7.04
CA GLU A 136 -0.50 12.38 -7.48
C GLU A 136 -0.81 10.90 -7.63
N ARG A 137 -1.93 10.46 -7.09
CA ARG A 137 -2.46 9.12 -7.29
C ARG A 137 -3.87 9.22 -7.83
N ASN A 138 -4.09 8.60 -8.98
CA ASN A 138 -5.39 8.48 -9.61
C ASN A 138 -5.86 7.05 -9.45
N VAL A 139 -7.06 6.86 -8.92
CA VAL A 139 -7.68 5.55 -8.76
C VAL A 139 -9.00 5.54 -9.52
N TRP A 140 -9.23 4.46 -10.23
CA TRP A 140 -10.48 4.19 -10.92
C TRP A 140 -10.84 2.72 -10.74
N ASN A 141 -12.10 2.45 -10.47
CA ASN A 141 -12.59 1.09 -10.40
C ASN A 141 -13.97 0.96 -11.05
N MET A 142 -14.27 -0.26 -11.49
CA MET A 142 -15.60 -0.68 -11.91
C MET A 142 -15.86 -2.11 -11.47
N SER A 143 -17.14 -2.45 -11.29
CA SER A 143 -17.58 -3.79 -10.98
C SER A 143 -18.90 -4.11 -11.69
N ALA A 144 -19.09 -5.38 -12.02
CA ALA A 144 -20.33 -5.93 -12.52
C ALA A 144 -20.60 -7.26 -11.82
N LYS A 145 -21.86 -7.49 -11.47
CA LYS A 145 -22.29 -8.72 -10.82
C LYS A 145 -23.62 -9.17 -11.45
N ARG A 146 -23.73 -10.47 -11.69
CA ARG A 146 -24.99 -11.12 -12.03
C ARG A 146 -25.24 -12.34 -11.14
N LEU A 147 -26.48 -12.51 -10.76
CA LEU A 147 -26.97 -13.63 -9.97
C LEU A 147 -27.71 -14.63 -10.86
N ASN A 148 -28.12 -15.74 -10.26
CA ASN A 148 -29.10 -16.70 -10.79
C ASN A 148 -28.80 -17.26 -12.19
N TYR A 149 -27.57 -17.74 -12.37
CA TYR A 149 -27.19 -18.43 -13.63
C TYR A 149 -27.96 -19.74 -13.75
N ASN A 150 -28.59 -19.97 -14.91
CA ASN A 150 -29.27 -21.22 -15.21
C ASN A 150 -28.33 -22.26 -15.82
N ILE A 151 -27.14 -21.84 -16.25
CA ILE A 151 -26.09 -22.68 -16.84
C ILE A 151 -24.77 -22.38 -16.12
N ASN A 152 -23.91 -23.37 -16.06
CA ASN A 152 -22.62 -23.24 -15.38
C ASN A 152 -21.56 -22.62 -16.33
N ILE A 153 -21.74 -21.36 -16.69
CA ILE A 153 -20.83 -20.57 -17.53
C ILE A 153 -20.49 -19.28 -16.77
N ASP A 154 -19.20 -19.04 -16.60
CA ASP A 154 -18.67 -17.91 -15.84
C ASP A 154 -18.44 -16.66 -16.70
N GLU A 155 -19.44 -16.32 -17.52
CA GLU A 155 -19.47 -15.11 -18.34
C GLU A 155 -20.61 -14.18 -17.89
N ILE A 156 -20.33 -12.88 -17.78
CA ILE A 156 -21.32 -11.90 -17.27
C ILE A 156 -22.64 -11.99 -18.07
N ASN A 157 -22.57 -12.14 -19.38
CA ASN A 157 -23.77 -12.18 -20.22
C ASN A 157 -24.57 -13.48 -20.11
N ALA A 158 -24.03 -14.53 -19.51
CA ALA A 158 -24.71 -15.81 -19.30
C ALA A 158 -25.62 -15.84 -18.06
N GLY A 159 -25.52 -14.83 -17.19
CA GLY A 159 -26.36 -14.70 -16.00
C GLY A 159 -27.78 -14.20 -16.32
N SER A 160 -28.62 -14.16 -15.28
CA SER A 160 -30.00 -13.69 -15.39
C SER A 160 -30.10 -12.32 -16.04
N SER A 161 -31.12 -12.10 -16.86
CA SER A 161 -31.48 -10.80 -17.44
C SER A 161 -32.44 -9.99 -16.56
N ASP A 162 -32.90 -10.55 -15.44
CA ASP A 162 -33.75 -9.83 -14.51
C ASP A 162 -32.97 -8.65 -13.90
N PRO A 163 -33.49 -7.42 -13.94
CA PRO A 163 -32.84 -6.26 -13.31
C PRO A 163 -32.52 -6.44 -11.85
N ALA A 164 -33.29 -7.24 -11.09
CA ALA A 164 -33.03 -7.55 -9.68
C ALA A 164 -31.77 -8.38 -9.44
N ASP A 165 -31.33 -9.11 -10.48
CA ASP A 165 -30.15 -9.97 -10.45
C ASP A 165 -28.89 -9.30 -10.99
N ILE A 166 -29.01 -8.06 -11.45
CA ILE A 166 -27.93 -7.30 -12.09
C ILE A 166 -27.52 -6.15 -11.17
N SER A 167 -26.25 -6.07 -10.85
CA SER A 167 -25.68 -4.90 -10.20
C SER A 167 -24.36 -4.49 -10.83
N ASN A 168 -24.10 -3.20 -10.86
CA ASN A 168 -22.84 -2.63 -11.28
C ASN A 168 -22.49 -1.45 -10.39
N GLY A 169 -21.23 -1.06 -10.42
CA GLY A 169 -20.74 0.09 -9.70
C GLY A 169 -19.38 0.51 -10.22
N GLY A 170 -19.00 1.71 -9.87
CA GLY A 170 -17.69 2.24 -10.19
C GLY A 170 -17.51 3.63 -9.61
N THR A 171 -16.26 3.97 -9.34
CA THR A 171 -15.90 5.28 -8.84
C THR A 171 -14.47 5.62 -9.23
N SER A 172 -14.15 6.90 -9.17
CA SER A 172 -12.79 7.39 -9.33
C SER A 172 -12.50 8.47 -8.31
N TRP A 173 -11.25 8.52 -7.86
CA TRP A 173 -10.79 9.60 -7.00
C TRP A 173 -9.33 9.93 -7.27
N LYS A 174 -8.93 11.08 -6.79
CA LYS A 174 -7.58 11.59 -6.96
C LYS A 174 -7.02 12.06 -5.63
N GLU A 175 -5.80 11.65 -5.37
CA GLU A 175 -5.03 12.03 -4.19
C GLU A 175 -3.87 12.92 -4.61
N ARG A 176 -3.59 13.96 -3.84
CA ARG A 176 -2.49 14.88 -4.09
C ARG A 176 -1.78 15.25 -2.80
N GLN A 177 -0.47 15.25 -2.88
CA GLN A 177 0.41 15.64 -1.79
C GLN A 177 1.56 16.47 -2.36
N VAL A 178 1.99 17.48 -1.62
CA VAL A 178 3.20 18.23 -1.91
C VAL A 178 4.02 18.37 -0.63
N GLY A 179 5.32 18.24 -0.75
CA GLY A 179 6.24 18.36 0.37
C GLY A 179 7.48 19.16 -0.02
N TYR A 180 7.94 19.96 0.92
CA TYR A 180 9.20 20.67 0.86
C TYR A 180 10.05 20.19 2.01
N ALA A 181 11.28 19.77 1.73
CA ALA A 181 12.18 19.32 2.77
C ALA A 181 13.55 19.99 2.62
N PHE A 182 14.19 20.23 3.75
CA PHE A 182 15.56 20.68 3.76
C PHE A 182 16.35 19.95 4.85
N ARG A 183 17.66 19.88 4.65
CA ARG A 183 18.64 19.39 5.61
C ARG A 183 19.92 20.20 5.46
N LEU A 184 20.44 20.70 6.56
CA LEU A 184 21.72 21.37 6.63
C LEU A 184 22.57 20.65 7.67
N GLY A 185 23.75 20.21 7.28
CA GLY A 185 24.68 19.49 8.14
C GLY A 185 26.03 20.22 8.19
N TYR A 186 26.63 20.20 9.36
CA TYR A 186 27.95 20.70 9.61
C TYR A 186 28.78 19.69 10.38
N ASN A 187 30.01 19.48 9.95
CA ASN A 187 30.95 18.60 10.61
C ASN A 187 32.32 19.32 10.72
N TYR A 188 32.83 19.40 11.94
CA TYR A 188 34.15 19.92 12.22
C TYR A 188 35.11 18.80 12.61
N ASP A 189 36.12 18.56 11.77
CA ASP A 189 37.24 17.64 12.00
C ASP A 189 36.81 16.21 12.40
N ASN A 190 35.64 15.76 11.97
CA ASN A 190 34.96 14.53 12.39
C ASN A 190 34.69 14.42 13.90
N ARG A 191 34.87 15.51 14.65
CA ARG A 191 34.67 15.57 16.10
C ARG A 191 33.28 16.07 16.46
N TYR A 192 32.89 17.21 15.92
CA TYR A 192 31.63 17.86 16.23
C TYR A 192 30.74 17.89 15.02
N MET A 193 29.52 17.43 15.19
CA MET A 193 28.53 17.34 14.12
C MET A 193 27.25 18.03 14.57
N ALA A 194 26.66 18.81 13.71
CA ALA A 194 25.36 19.42 13.90
C ALA A 194 24.54 19.25 12.63
N GLU A 195 23.28 18.94 12.79
CA GLU A 195 22.33 18.85 11.69
C GLU A 195 21.00 19.48 12.08
N VAL A 196 20.44 20.28 11.18
CA VAL A 196 19.06 20.76 11.25
C VAL A 196 18.35 20.34 9.98
N SER A 197 17.12 19.85 10.12
CA SER A 197 16.27 19.50 9.01
C SER A 197 14.82 19.88 9.31
N GLY A 198 14.04 19.98 8.25
CA GLY A 198 12.62 20.25 8.38
C GLY A 198 11.86 19.78 7.14
N ARG A 199 10.59 19.46 7.36
CA ARG A 199 9.63 19.12 6.30
C ARG A 199 8.39 19.98 6.45
N TYR A 200 7.91 20.50 5.33
CA TYR A 200 6.67 21.24 5.23
C TYR A 200 5.77 20.51 4.23
N ASP A 201 4.85 19.70 4.76
CA ASP A 201 4.03 18.80 3.98
C ASP A 201 2.59 19.26 3.89
N GLY A 202 2.05 19.28 2.68
CA GLY A 202 0.66 19.59 2.38
C GLY A 202 -0.09 18.37 1.85
N HIS A 203 -1.29 18.14 2.38
CA HIS A 203 -2.12 17.01 2.01
C HIS A 203 -3.57 17.41 1.76
N TYR A 204 -4.21 16.81 0.74
CA TYR A 204 -5.57 17.14 0.33
C TYR A 204 -6.66 16.72 1.34
N TYR A 205 -6.34 15.88 2.33
CA TYR A 205 -7.28 15.48 3.39
C TYR A 205 -7.77 16.65 4.24
N PHE A 206 -6.94 17.70 4.35
CA PHE A 206 -7.21 18.81 5.23
C PHE A 206 -7.91 19.96 4.51
N ALA A 207 -8.69 20.74 5.27
CA ALA A 207 -9.41 21.89 4.78
C ALA A 207 -8.48 22.92 4.11
N PRO A 208 -8.97 23.66 3.11
CA PRO A 208 -8.24 24.81 2.56
C PRO A 208 -7.75 25.74 3.67
N GLY A 209 -6.49 26.17 3.60
CA GLY A 209 -5.84 27.00 4.63
C GLY A 209 -5.25 26.23 5.83
N LYS A 210 -5.55 24.94 6.00
CA LYS A 210 -4.99 24.07 7.07
C LYS A 210 -4.29 22.82 6.51
N ARG A 211 -3.93 22.84 5.23
CA ARG A 211 -3.38 21.64 4.53
C ARG A 211 -1.94 21.34 4.87
N PHE A 212 -1.20 22.30 5.40
CA PHE A 212 0.24 22.20 5.60
C PHE A 212 0.61 22.06 7.06
N GLY A 213 1.58 21.20 7.33
CA GLY A 213 2.24 21.03 8.62
C GLY A 213 3.75 21.14 8.48
N PHE A 214 4.41 21.73 9.47
CA PHE A 214 5.86 21.82 9.54
C PHE A 214 6.40 20.89 10.62
N PHE A 215 7.42 20.10 10.27
CA PHE A 215 8.02 19.07 11.10
C PHE A 215 9.53 19.30 11.18
N PRO A 216 10.01 20.01 12.22
CA PRO A 216 11.43 20.26 12.42
C PRO A 216 12.14 19.07 13.07
N ALA A 217 13.44 18.95 12.81
CA ALA A 217 14.32 18.06 13.53
C ALA A 217 15.73 18.65 13.63
N PHE A 218 16.44 18.34 14.72
CA PHE A 218 17.84 18.68 14.88
C PHE A 218 18.61 17.54 15.54
N SER A 219 19.90 17.47 15.30
CA SER A 219 20.79 16.54 15.96
C SER A 219 22.17 17.14 16.19
N LEU A 220 22.78 16.74 17.29
CA LEU A 220 24.16 17.03 17.64
C LEU A 220 24.93 15.73 17.83
N GLY A 221 26.17 15.69 17.39
CA GLY A 221 27.04 14.56 17.53
C GLY A 221 28.43 14.99 18.03
N TRP A 222 28.96 14.26 18.98
CA TRP A 222 30.32 14.44 19.46
C TRP A 222 31.08 13.13 19.38
N ASN A 223 32.10 13.10 18.56
CA ASN A 223 32.98 11.94 18.43
C ASN A 223 34.12 12.05 19.42
N LEU A 224 33.89 11.56 20.61
CA LEU A 224 34.85 11.62 21.73
C LEU A 224 36.16 10.89 21.38
N ARG A 225 36.13 9.86 20.55
CA ARG A 225 37.34 9.10 20.18
C ARG A 225 38.37 9.96 19.46
N GLU A 226 37.94 11.00 18.75
CA GLU A 226 38.81 11.92 18.01
C GLU A 226 39.43 13.00 18.91
N GLU A 227 39.06 13.07 20.19
CA GLU A 227 39.63 14.02 21.13
C GLU A 227 41.02 13.61 21.54
N SER A 228 41.88 14.62 21.86
CA SER A 228 43.27 14.40 22.24
C SER A 228 43.41 13.55 23.50
N PHE A 229 42.52 13.74 24.48
CA PHE A 229 42.53 12.98 25.75
C PHE A 229 42.10 11.52 25.61
N MET A 230 41.51 11.13 24.46
CA MET A 230 41.09 9.74 24.17
C MET A 230 42.14 8.96 23.40
N LYS A 231 43.17 9.60 22.86
CA LYS A 231 44.14 8.96 21.94
C LYS A 231 44.90 7.81 22.59
N ASP A 232 45.18 7.90 23.89
CA ASP A 232 45.93 6.89 24.62
C ASP A 232 45.11 5.65 25.01
N LEU A 233 43.79 5.68 24.81
CA LEU A 233 42.89 4.56 25.07
C LEU A 233 42.81 3.61 23.86
N ILE A 234 43.89 2.84 23.66
CA ILE A 234 44.03 1.94 22.49
C ILE A 234 42.97 0.81 22.40
N TRP A 235 42.34 0.48 23.53
CA TRP A 235 41.30 -0.54 23.60
C TRP A 235 39.93 -0.06 23.07
N MET A 236 39.75 1.25 22.82
CA MET A 236 38.50 1.85 22.40
C MET A 236 38.59 2.39 20.98
N ASP A 237 38.01 1.73 20.02
CA ASP A 237 38.01 2.14 18.61
C ASP A 237 37.05 3.27 18.30
N LYS A 238 35.88 3.28 18.94
CA LYS A 238 34.83 4.26 18.66
C LYS A 238 34.09 4.65 19.94
N LEU A 239 33.94 5.95 20.16
CA LEU A 239 33.03 6.50 21.17
C LEU A 239 32.41 7.78 20.64
N LYS A 240 31.09 7.75 20.41
CA LYS A 240 30.32 8.87 19.86
C LYS A 240 29.06 9.08 20.71
N LEU A 241 28.89 10.31 21.18
CA LEU A 241 27.63 10.74 21.77
C LEU A 241 26.75 11.40 20.70
N ARG A 242 25.46 11.17 20.78
CA ARG A 242 24.45 11.79 19.89
C ARG A 242 23.25 12.21 20.69
N LEU A 243 22.77 13.43 20.42
CA LEU A 243 21.51 13.97 20.88
C LEU A 243 20.67 14.31 19.65
N SER A 244 19.40 13.95 19.65
CA SER A 244 18.48 14.33 18.56
C SER A 244 17.08 14.61 19.12
N TYR A 245 16.40 15.54 18.46
CA TYR A 245 15.00 15.86 18.65
C TYR A 245 14.34 16.00 17.29
N GLY A 246 13.10 15.60 17.17
CA GLY A 246 12.35 15.77 15.94
C GLY A 246 10.86 15.57 16.16
N GLU A 247 10.08 16.27 15.36
CA GLU A 247 8.64 16.14 15.29
C GLU A 247 8.27 15.42 14.00
N SER A 248 7.27 14.55 14.08
CA SER A 248 6.71 13.85 12.92
C SER A 248 5.20 13.98 12.91
N GLY A 249 4.65 14.14 11.71
CA GLY A 249 3.21 14.14 11.49
C GLY A 249 2.70 12.81 10.96
N ASN A 250 1.45 12.50 11.26
CA ASN A 250 0.74 11.36 10.70
C ASN A 250 -0.59 11.82 10.12
N LEU A 251 -1.01 11.18 9.02
CA LEU A 251 -2.35 11.32 8.47
C LEU A 251 -3.30 10.41 9.25
N ALA A 252 -4.00 10.97 10.23
CA ALA A 252 -5.03 10.26 10.97
C ALA A 252 -6.41 10.67 10.45
N GLY A 253 -7.31 9.69 10.25
CA GLY A 253 -8.67 9.93 9.84
C GLY A 253 -8.94 9.68 8.34
N SER A 254 -10.13 10.04 7.90
CA SER A 254 -10.60 9.90 6.52
C SER A 254 -10.40 11.19 5.73
N SER A 255 -10.39 11.09 4.41
CA SER A 255 -10.39 12.26 3.53
C SER A 255 -11.65 13.10 3.72
N TYR A 256 -11.51 14.43 3.65
CA TYR A 256 -12.63 15.39 3.67
C TYR A 256 -13.48 15.38 4.95
N GLN A 257 -12.92 15.04 6.11
CA GLN A 257 -13.65 15.08 7.40
C GLN A 257 -14.18 16.46 7.80
N TYR A 258 -13.81 17.51 7.08
CA TYR A 258 -14.26 18.88 7.30
C TYR A 258 -15.53 19.25 6.52
N MET A 259 -16.06 18.35 5.69
CA MET A 259 -17.34 18.48 4.99
C MET A 259 -18.46 17.84 5.80
#